data_c3156cd46c294a79121684b09438201b
#
_entry.id   c3156cd46c294a79121684b09438201b
#
_cell.length_a   1.000
_cell.length_b   1.000
_cell.length_c   1.000
_cell.angle_alpha   90.00
_cell.angle_beta   90.00
_cell.angle_gamma   90.00
#
_symmetry.space_group_name_H-M   'P 1'
#
loop_
_entity.id
_entity.type
_entity.pdbx_description
1 polymer ?
#
loop_
_entity_poly.entity_id
_entity_poly.type
_entity_poly.pdbx_seq_one_letter_code
_entity_poly.pdbx_strand_id
1 'polypeptide(L)'
;MKRIAPPLLIVAVAALAGCSETPFGEAQPTAETVVLAKPDQTRPQARPAISPPANARTAEAFDTVSAEEKAAAVAVPAARTEQKIGMTVASLGDPTQPGLWLKTPLVNAPRKGRVVYPGSGKSAQVDLIPLDADAGAGSQISLSAMRLIEAPLTDLPEIEVFGS
;
A
#
# COMPACT_ATOMS: atom_id res chain seq x y z
N MET A 1 11.32 24.16 44.91
CA MET A 1 10.30 24.59 45.87
C MET A 1 9.31 25.49 45.15
N LYS A 2 8.12 25.01 44.82
CA LYS A 2 6.84 25.72 44.87
C LYS A 2 5.78 24.76 44.31
N ARG A 3 5.08 24.14 45.25
CA ARG A 3 3.85 23.40 45.02
C ARG A 3 2.70 24.41 44.90
N ILE A 4 1.83 24.25 43.91
CA ILE A 4 0.50 24.83 43.94
C ILE A 4 -0.49 23.75 43.50
N ALA A 5 -1.34 23.34 44.45
CA ALA A 5 -2.43 22.40 44.34
C ALA A 5 -3.77 23.14 44.06
N PRO A 6 -4.88 22.46 43.82
CA PRO A 6 -5.99 22.83 42.92
C PRO A 6 -7.13 23.59 43.60
N PRO A 7 -8.19 23.87 42.87
CA PRO A 7 -9.51 23.60 43.48
C PRO A 7 -10.44 22.77 42.60
N LEU A 8 -10.98 21.84 43.29
CA LEU A 8 -12.19 21.06 43.14
C LEU A 8 -13.41 21.98 42.88
N LEU A 9 -14.20 21.68 41.88
CA LEU A 9 -15.56 22.22 41.79
C LEU A 9 -16.50 21.10 41.29
N ILE A 10 -17.23 20.60 42.27
CA ILE A 10 -18.36 19.69 42.16
C ILE A 10 -19.59 20.50 41.81
N VAL A 11 -20.30 20.16 40.74
CA VAL A 11 -21.74 20.47 40.60
C VAL A 11 -22.46 19.23 40.08
N ALA A 12 -23.39 18.80 40.88
CA ALA A 12 -24.27 17.69 40.69
C ALA A 12 -25.64 18.15 40.09
N VAL A 13 -26.46 17.11 39.72
CA VAL A 13 -27.93 17.16 39.53
C VAL A 13 -28.39 17.54 38.11
N ALA A 14 -29.27 16.81 37.41
CA ALA A 14 -30.43 16.03 37.78
C ALA A 14 -30.85 15.08 36.67
N ALA A 15 -31.48 14.00 37.08
CA ALA A 15 -32.21 13.02 36.27
C ALA A 15 -33.54 13.60 35.73
N LEU A 16 -33.92 13.17 34.50
CA LEU A 16 -35.31 13.11 34.11
C LEU A 16 -35.54 11.89 33.19
N ALA A 17 -36.25 10.94 33.71
CA ALA A 17 -36.83 9.81 33.01
C ALA A 17 -37.97 10.29 32.10
N GLY A 18 -38.04 9.72 30.91
CA GLY A 18 -39.14 9.92 29.98
C GLY A 18 -39.27 8.69 29.09
N CYS A 19 -40.02 7.67 29.61
CA CYS A 19 -40.59 6.63 28.77
C CYS A 19 -41.76 7.22 27.99
N SER A 20 -41.81 7.02 26.70
CA SER A 20 -43.06 7.02 25.93
C SER A 20 -42.98 5.96 24.85
N GLU A 21 -43.70 4.87 25.12
CA GLU A 21 -44.14 3.89 24.14
C GLU A 21 -45.05 4.59 23.12
N THR A 22 -44.83 4.31 21.85
CA THR A 22 -45.84 4.57 20.81
C THR A 22 -45.97 3.35 19.92
N PRO A 23 -47.22 3.01 19.55
CA PRO A 23 -47.57 1.71 19.02
C PRO A 23 -47.27 1.60 17.51
N PHE A 24 -47.18 0.33 17.11
CA PHE A 24 -47.18 -0.15 15.75
C PHE A 24 -48.16 0.60 14.85
N GLY A 25 -47.63 1.26 13.83
CA GLY A 25 -48.35 1.75 12.68
C GLY A 25 -47.73 1.17 11.42
N GLU A 26 -48.46 0.25 10.82
CA GLU A 26 -48.26 -0.25 9.47
C GLU A 26 -48.33 0.91 8.49
N ALA A 27 -47.25 1.21 7.82
CA ALA A 27 -47.23 2.13 6.68
C ALA A 27 -46.53 1.45 5.51
N GLN A 28 -47.32 1.32 4.45
CA GLN A 28 -46.98 0.81 3.14
C GLN A 28 -45.73 1.45 2.53
N PRO A 29 -44.98 0.73 1.66
CA PRO A 29 -43.83 1.28 0.96
C PRO A 29 -44.29 2.22 -0.14
N THR A 30 -44.16 3.50 0.09
CA THR A 30 -44.12 4.50 -0.98
C THR A 30 -42.82 4.32 -1.70
N ALA A 31 -42.90 4.11 -3.00
CA ALA A 31 -41.79 4.06 -3.94
C ALA A 31 -41.03 5.40 -3.89
N GLU A 32 -39.98 5.49 -3.11
CA GLU A 32 -39.01 6.56 -3.21
C GLU A 32 -38.04 6.25 -4.36
N THR A 33 -38.09 7.13 -5.30
CA THR A 33 -37.17 7.27 -6.42
C THR A 33 -35.75 7.03 -5.97
N VAL A 34 -35.18 5.87 -6.33
CA VAL A 34 -33.76 5.60 -6.21
C VAL A 34 -33.04 6.57 -7.13
N VAL A 35 -32.54 7.66 -6.56
CA VAL A 35 -31.54 8.48 -7.24
C VAL A 35 -30.33 7.57 -7.42
N LEU A 36 -30.18 7.05 -8.64
CA LEU A 36 -28.98 6.34 -9.06
C LEU A 36 -27.82 7.34 -8.88
N ALA A 37 -27.08 7.21 -7.79
CA ALA A 37 -25.81 7.86 -7.65
C ALA A 37 -24.93 7.37 -8.81
N LYS A 38 -24.70 8.25 -9.75
CA LYS A 38 -23.78 8.03 -10.86
C LYS A 38 -22.44 7.58 -10.27
N PRO A 39 -21.92 6.38 -10.60
CA PRO A 39 -20.64 5.98 -10.08
C PRO A 39 -19.59 7.01 -10.51
N ASP A 40 -18.88 7.54 -9.54
CA ASP A 40 -17.75 8.42 -9.78
C ASP A 40 -16.69 7.67 -10.59
N GLN A 41 -16.69 7.95 -11.91
CA GLN A 41 -15.80 7.30 -12.88
C GLN A 41 -14.38 7.91 -12.86
N THR A 42 -14.04 8.71 -11.86
CA THR A 42 -12.77 9.45 -11.82
C THR A 42 -11.66 8.73 -11.08
N ARG A 43 -11.91 7.56 -10.47
CA ARG A 43 -10.85 6.77 -9.86
C ARG A 43 -10.37 5.71 -10.85
N PRO A 44 -9.10 5.74 -11.28
CA PRO A 44 -8.53 4.64 -12.05
C PRO A 44 -8.73 3.35 -11.25
N GLN A 45 -9.58 2.45 -11.71
CA GLN A 45 -9.71 1.12 -11.14
C GLN A 45 -8.37 0.43 -11.37
N ALA A 46 -7.70 0.07 -10.28
CA ALA A 46 -6.55 -0.81 -10.36
C ALA A 46 -7.00 -2.08 -11.10
N ARG A 47 -6.38 -2.35 -12.27
CA ARG A 47 -6.66 -3.58 -13.02
C ARG A 47 -6.40 -4.76 -12.08
N PRO A 48 -7.30 -5.76 -11.99
CA PRO A 48 -7.07 -6.92 -11.14
C PRO A 48 -5.71 -7.53 -11.48
N ALA A 49 -4.87 -7.74 -10.47
CA ALA A 49 -3.58 -8.37 -10.65
C ALA A 49 -3.80 -9.80 -11.15
N ILE A 50 -3.25 -10.14 -12.31
CA ILE A 50 -3.38 -11.46 -12.91
C ILE A 50 -2.42 -12.39 -12.17
N SER A 51 -2.97 -13.39 -11.46
CA SER A 51 -2.14 -14.42 -10.81
C SER A 51 -1.46 -15.31 -11.83
N PRO A 52 -0.24 -15.78 -11.57
CA PRO A 52 0.44 -16.74 -12.43
C PRO A 52 -0.36 -18.02 -12.63
N PRO A 53 -0.27 -18.68 -13.78
CA PRO A 53 -0.94 -19.95 -14.00
C PRO A 53 -0.37 -21.04 -13.07
N ALA A 54 -1.21 -21.99 -12.64
CA ALA A 54 -0.84 -23.03 -11.68
C ALA A 54 0.33 -23.94 -12.16
N ASN A 55 0.58 -23.97 -13.46
CA ASN A 55 1.68 -24.73 -14.08
C ASN A 55 2.92 -23.86 -14.40
N ALA A 56 2.98 -22.62 -13.88
CA ALA A 56 4.14 -21.75 -14.06
C ALA A 56 5.40 -22.40 -13.48
N ARG A 57 6.48 -22.43 -14.24
CA ARG A 57 7.78 -23.02 -13.85
C ARG A 57 8.97 -22.18 -14.25
N THR A 58 8.77 -21.10 -14.99
CA THR A 58 9.83 -20.19 -15.43
C THR A 58 9.56 -18.79 -14.91
N ALA A 59 10.62 -17.98 -14.78
CA ALA A 59 10.50 -16.58 -14.37
C ALA A 59 9.54 -15.78 -15.26
N GLU A 60 9.50 -16.08 -16.57
CA GLU A 60 8.58 -15.46 -17.52
C GLU A 60 7.12 -15.81 -17.23
N ALA A 61 6.84 -17.07 -16.84
CA ALA A 61 5.48 -17.53 -16.53
C ALA A 61 4.96 -16.92 -15.22
N PHE A 62 5.84 -16.58 -14.29
CA PHE A 62 5.49 -15.88 -13.04
C PHE A 62 5.40 -14.36 -13.23
N ASP A 63 5.96 -13.80 -14.30
CA ASP A 63 5.97 -12.36 -14.55
C ASP A 63 4.68 -11.93 -15.28
N THR A 64 3.62 -11.74 -14.53
CA THR A 64 2.28 -11.41 -15.04
C THR A 64 2.00 -9.91 -15.18
N VAL A 65 2.97 -9.06 -14.88
CA VAL A 65 2.85 -7.60 -15.07
C VAL A 65 2.85 -7.29 -16.55
N SER A 66 1.89 -6.47 -17.02
CA SER A 66 1.76 -6.14 -18.44
C SER A 66 2.94 -5.29 -18.95
N ALA A 67 3.17 -5.31 -20.26
CA ALA A 67 4.24 -4.51 -20.86
C ALA A 67 3.98 -3.00 -20.68
N GLU A 68 2.73 -2.58 -20.70
CA GLU A 68 2.35 -1.18 -20.47
C GLU A 68 2.64 -0.75 -19.04
N GLU A 69 2.32 -1.61 -18.07
CA GLU A 69 2.57 -1.33 -16.66
C GLU A 69 4.08 -1.27 -16.37
N LYS A 70 4.85 -2.19 -16.94
CA LYS A 70 6.32 -2.15 -16.88
C LYS A 70 6.89 -0.88 -17.49
N ALA A 71 6.42 -0.51 -18.68
CA ALA A 71 6.85 0.71 -19.34
C ALA A 71 6.49 1.95 -18.51
N ALA A 72 5.30 2.00 -17.92
CA ALA A 72 4.91 3.07 -17.04
C ALA A 72 5.80 3.17 -15.79
N ALA A 73 6.14 2.02 -15.19
CA ALA A 73 6.95 1.98 -13.97
C ALA A 73 8.40 2.50 -14.18
N VAL A 74 8.94 2.36 -15.38
CA VAL A 74 10.30 2.85 -15.70
C VAL A 74 10.28 4.24 -16.32
N ALA A 75 9.16 4.68 -16.91
CA ALA A 75 9.06 5.97 -17.59
C ALA A 75 8.90 7.16 -16.63
N VAL A 76 8.55 6.93 -15.38
CA VAL A 76 8.33 8.01 -14.41
C VAL A 76 9.68 8.56 -13.97
N PRO A 77 10.01 9.84 -14.31
CA PRO A 77 11.21 10.48 -13.79
C PRO A 77 11.15 10.55 -12.26
N ALA A 78 12.31 10.56 -11.61
CA ALA A 78 12.37 10.82 -10.17
C ALA A 78 11.58 12.10 -9.85
N ALA A 79 10.54 11.98 -9.04
CA ALA A 79 9.76 13.14 -8.64
C ALA A 79 10.65 14.06 -7.81
N ARG A 80 10.53 15.38 -7.98
CA ARG A 80 11.31 16.36 -7.19
C ARG A 80 11.07 16.25 -5.69
N THR A 81 9.98 15.57 -5.30
CA THR A 81 9.58 15.34 -3.91
C THR A 81 10.03 13.97 -3.40
N GLU A 82 10.61 13.10 -4.25
CA GLU A 82 11.12 11.81 -3.80
C GLU A 82 12.32 12.02 -2.88
N GLN A 83 12.28 11.40 -1.72
CA GLN A 83 13.39 11.38 -0.78
C GLN A 83 13.96 9.97 -0.68
N LYS A 84 15.29 9.87 -0.60
CA LYS A 84 15.94 8.59 -0.30
C LYS A 84 15.57 8.18 1.13
N ILE A 85 14.88 7.05 1.25
CA ILE A 85 14.52 6.45 2.55
C ILE A 85 15.70 5.69 3.12
N GLY A 86 16.42 4.95 2.27
CA GLY A 86 17.58 4.17 2.70
C GLY A 86 18.11 3.25 1.61
N MET A 87 19.03 2.38 2.04
CA MET A 87 19.53 1.25 1.26
C MET A 87 19.14 -0.04 1.97
N THR A 88 18.92 -1.09 1.21
CA THR A 88 18.57 -2.40 1.75
C THR A 88 19.06 -3.51 0.83
N VAL A 89 19.38 -4.65 1.43
CA VAL A 89 19.64 -5.87 0.67
C VAL A 89 18.29 -6.48 0.30
N ALA A 90 18.07 -6.74 -0.97
CA ALA A 90 16.81 -7.29 -1.46
C ALA A 90 16.96 -8.76 -1.85
N SER A 91 16.06 -9.58 -1.35
CA SER A 91 15.87 -10.97 -1.81
C SER A 91 14.64 -11.04 -2.72
N LEU A 92 14.63 -12.03 -3.63
CA LEU A 92 13.43 -12.32 -4.40
C LEU A 92 12.32 -12.78 -3.42
N GLY A 93 11.19 -12.10 -3.47
CA GLY A 93 10.00 -12.47 -2.70
C GLY A 93 9.20 -13.58 -3.38
N ASP A 94 7.97 -13.80 -2.91
CA ASP A 94 7.08 -14.82 -3.47
C ASP A 94 6.77 -14.53 -4.95
N PRO A 95 7.21 -15.37 -5.89
CA PRO A 95 6.97 -15.16 -7.32
C PRO A 95 5.50 -15.33 -7.72
N THR A 96 4.69 -15.96 -6.88
CA THR A 96 3.23 -16.10 -7.14
C THR A 96 2.46 -14.81 -6.82
N GLN A 97 3.06 -13.87 -6.09
CA GLN A 97 2.46 -12.60 -5.79
C GLN A 97 2.69 -11.60 -6.94
N PRO A 98 1.64 -11.26 -7.69
CA PRO A 98 1.75 -10.39 -8.86
C PRO A 98 2.03 -8.93 -8.50
N GLY A 99 2.44 -8.13 -9.48
CA GLY A 99 2.62 -6.69 -9.35
C GLY A 99 4.07 -6.25 -9.12
N LEU A 100 4.23 -4.95 -8.99
CA LEU A 100 5.51 -4.28 -8.74
C LEU A 100 5.54 -3.82 -7.28
N TRP A 101 6.21 -4.54 -6.42
CA TRP A 101 6.25 -4.25 -4.98
C TRP A 101 7.61 -4.51 -4.35
N LEU A 102 7.86 -3.82 -3.24
CA LEU A 102 8.97 -4.05 -2.32
C LEU A 102 8.40 -4.11 -0.89
N LYS A 103 8.54 -5.25 -0.22
CA LYS A 103 8.29 -5.39 1.21
C LYS A 103 9.58 -5.03 1.96
N THR A 104 9.51 -4.01 2.80
CA THR A 104 10.70 -3.46 3.46
C THR A 104 10.38 -2.94 4.85
N PRO A 105 11.29 -3.11 5.84
CA PRO A 105 11.15 -2.49 7.15
C PRO A 105 11.46 -0.99 7.15
N LEU A 106 11.85 -0.40 6.01
CA LEU A 106 12.16 1.02 5.90
C LEU A 106 10.91 1.92 5.88
N VAL A 107 9.72 1.34 5.76
CA VAL A 107 8.45 2.07 5.79
C VAL A 107 7.49 1.49 6.82
N ASN A 108 6.68 2.36 7.44
CA ASN A 108 5.71 1.97 8.47
C ASN A 108 4.27 1.88 7.94
N ALA A 109 4.04 2.31 6.70
CA ALA A 109 2.74 2.28 6.03
C ALA A 109 2.92 2.07 4.53
N PRO A 110 1.94 1.43 3.85
CA PRO A 110 1.99 1.27 2.41
C PRO A 110 2.03 2.63 1.70
N ARG A 111 2.93 2.76 0.72
CA ARG A 111 3.09 3.99 -0.06
C ARG A 111 3.70 3.70 -1.43
N LYS A 112 3.57 4.63 -2.36
CA LYS A 112 4.33 4.56 -3.62
C LYS A 112 5.79 4.95 -3.37
N GLY A 113 6.68 4.33 -4.12
CA GLY A 113 8.09 4.65 -4.06
C GLY A 113 8.81 4.16 -5.31
N ARG A 114 10.10 4.35 -5.31
CA ARG A 114 10.99 3.93 -6.40
C ARG A 114 12.17 3.18 -5.82
N VAL A 115 12.56 2.13 -6.51
CA VAL A 115 13.80 1.39 -6.24
C VAL A 115 14.80 1.64 -7.34
N VAL A 116 16.07 1.70 -6.96
CA VAL A 116 17.20 1.86 -7.89
C VAL A 116 18.21 0.76 -7.59
N TYR A 117 18.65 0.05 -8.60
CA TYR A 117 19.78 -0.87 -8.48
C TYR A 117 21.06 -0.21 -9.00
N PRO A 118 22.00 0.14 -8.12
CA PRO A 118 23.22 0.83 -8.53
C PRO A 118 24.07 0.04 -9.53
N GLY A 119 24.02 -1.30 -9.48
CA GLY A 119 24.78 -2.18 -10.38
C GLY A 119 24.39 -2.04 -11.85
N SER A 120 23.11 -1.77 -12.17
CA SER A 120 22.64 -1.54 -13.54
C SER A 120 22.32 -0.06 -13.83
N GLY A 121 22.20 0.78 -12.79
CA GLY A 121 21.69 2.15 -12.90
C GLY A 121 20.19 2.22 -13.22
N LYS A 122 19.47 1.09 -13.25
CA LYS A 122 18.05 1.03 -13.58
C LYS A 122 17.19 1.32 -12.35
N SER A 123 16.00 1.86 -12.59
CA SER A 123 15.02 2.14 -11.54
C SER A 123 13.61 1.76 -11.97
N ALA A 124 12.76 1.46 -11.00
CA ALA A 124 11.35 1.18 -11.22
C ALA A 124 10.49 1.74 -10.10
N GLN A 125 9.29 2.20 -10.44
CA GLN A 125 8.26 2.54 -9.49
C GLN A 125 7.64 1.27 -8.92
N VAL A 126 7.47 1.24 -7.60
CA VAL A 126 6.93 0.08 -6.87
C VAL A 126 6.01 0.53 -5.74
N ASP A 127 5.18 -0.39 -5.29
CA ASP A 127 4.47 -0.25 -4.03
C ASP A 127 5.39 -0.67 -2.88
N LEU A 128 5.69 0.27 -1.98
CA LEU A 128 6.41 -0.02 -0.74
C LEU A 128 5.41 -0.54 0.29
N ILE A 129 5.65 -1.74 0.79
CA ILE A 129 4.79 -2.42 1.75
C ILE A 129 5.60 -2.64 3.03
N PRO A 130 5.07 -2.28 4.21
CA PRO A 130 5.75 -2.55 5.46
C PRO A 130 6.05 -4.03 5.63
N LEU A 131 7.26 -4.35 6.07
CA LEU A 131 7.68 -5.67 6.52
C LEU A 131 7.90 -5.59 8.03
N ASP A 132 7.20 -6.43 8.78
CA ASP A 132 7.36 -6.53 10.24
C ASP A 132 8.66 -7.28 10.55
N ALA A 133 9.75 -6.53 10.55
CA ALA A 133 11.10 -7.02 10.78
C ALA A 133 12.00 -5.86 11.24
N ASP A 134 13.15 -6.19 11.83
CA ASP A 134 14.15 -5.20 12.20
C ASP A 134 14.67 -4.41 11.00
N ALA A 135 15.04 -3.16 11.20
CA ALA A 135 15.50 -2.26 10.12
C ALA A 135 16.65 -2.83 9.28
N GLY A 136 17.46 -3.73 9.83
CA GLY A 136 18.58 -4.41 9.16
C GLY A 136 18.22 -5.76 8.51
N ALA A 137 16.98 -6.23 8.61
CA ALA A 137 16.58 -7.57 8.18
C ALA A 137 16.57 -7.76 6.65
N GLY A 138 16.81 -6.70 5.88
CA GLY A 138 16.69 -6.73 4.42
C GLY A 138 15.25 -6.57 3.95
N SER A 139 15.04 -6.75 2.65
CA SER A 139 13.76 -6.51 1.99
C SER A 139 13.44 -7.65 1.02
N GLN A 140 12.17 -7.76 0.63
CA GLN A 140 11.70 -8.69 -0.39
C GLN A 140 11.15 -7.91 -1.58
N ILE A 141 11.66 -8.19 -2.78
CA ILE A 141 11.23 -7.52 -4.00
C ILE A 141 10.46 -8.48 -4.91
N SER A 142 9.44 -7.99 -5.62
CA SER A 142 8.71 -8.80 -6.58
C SER A 142 9.59 -9.18 -7.77
N LEU A 143 9.30 -10.34 -8.37
CA LEU A 143 10.00 -10.84 -9.55
C LEU A 143 10.02 -9.81 -10.68
N SER A 144 8.87 -9.22 -10.98
CA SER A 144 8.73 -8.23 -12.05
C SER A 144 9.55 -6.96 -11.79
N ALA A 145 9.57 -6.47 -10.54
CA ALA A 145 10.37 -5.30 -10.18
C ALA A 145 11.88 -5.61 -10.25
N MET A 146 12.30 -6.78 -9.77
CA MET A 146 13.70 -7.20 -9.81
C MET A 146 14.22 -7.32 -11.24
N ARG A 147 13.38 -7.82 -12.16
CA ARG A 147 13.71 -7.87 -13.61
C ARG A 147 13.78 -6.48 -14.25
N LEU A 148 12.87 -5.54 -13.87
CA LEU A 148 12.89 -4.18 -14.42
C LEU A 148 14.14 -3.40 -14.07
N ILE A 149 14.66 -3.59 -12.86
CA ILE A 149 15.93 -2.97 -12.45
C ILE A 149 17.16 -3.76 -12.91
N GLU A 150 16.95 -4.86 -13.64
CA GLU A 150 18.00 -5.75 -14.12
C GLU A 150 18.92 -6.28 -12.99
N ALA A 151 18.35 -6.55 -11.83
CA ALA A 151 19.07 -7.17 -10.73
C ALA A 151 19.07 -8.70 -10.88
N PRO A 152 20.16 -9.38 -10.49
CA PRO A 152 20.25 -10.83 -10.54
C PRO A 152 19.19 -11.48 -9.65
N LEU A 153 18.42 -12.45 -10.18
CA LEU A 153 17.32 -13.08 -9.46
C LEU A 153 17.78 -14.05 -8.35
N THR A 154 19.01 -14.53 -8.44
CA THR A 154 19.58 -15.51 -7.51
C THR A 154 20.47 -14.90 -6.45
N ASP A 155 20.77 -13.62 -6.58
CA ASP A 155 21.67 -12.91 -5.67
C ASP A 155 20.86 -12.07 -4.66
N LEU A 156 21.58 -11.43 -3.77
CA LEU A 156 21.05 -10.50 -2.80
C LEU A 156 21.57 -9.08 -3.11
N PRO A 157 21.04 -8.43 -4.15
CA PRO A 157 21.49 -7.12 -4.54
C PRO A 157 21.17 -6.05 -3.48
N GLU A 158 22.09 -5.12 -3.31
CA GLU A 158 21.86 -3.91 -2.54
C GLU A 158 21.13 -2.89 -3.42
N ILE A 159 20.00 -2.39 -2.97
CA ILE A 159 19.15 -1.44 -3.70
C ILE A 159 18.91 -0.17 -2.89
N GLU A 160 18.74 0.94 -3.58
CA GLU A 160 18.34 2.20 -3.00
C GLU A 160 16.82 2.33 -3.06
N VAL A 161 16.22 2.82 -1.96
CA VAL A 161 14.77 3.00 -1.83
C VAL A 161 14.44 4.46 -1.65
N PHE A 162 13.52 4.95 -2.47
CA PHE A 162 13.00 6.31 -2.43
C PHE A 162 11.50 6.28 -2.17
N GLY A 163 11.00 7.23 -1.42
CA GLY A 163 9.58 7.41 -1.14
C GLY A 163 9.09 8.78 -1.56
N SER A 164 7.86 8.83 -2.01
CA SER A 164 7.11 10.05 -2.37
C SER A 164 6.11 10.41 -1.28
#